data_3398357012858de1d4c049333cb6bbcf
#
_entry.id   3398357012858de1d4c049333cb6bbcf
#
_cell.length_a   1.000
_cell.length_b   1.000
_cell.length_c   1.000
_cell.angle_alpha   90.00
_cell.angle_beta   90.00
_cell.angle_gamma   90.00
#
_symmetry.space_group_name_H-M   'P 1'
#
loop_
_entity.id
_entity.type
_entity.pdbx_description
1 polymer ?
#
loop_
_entity_poly.entity_id
_entity_poly.type
_entity_poly.pdbx_seq_one_letter_code
_entity_poly.pdbx_strand_id
1 'polypeptide(L)'
;MKTELCNFCLKSGILCPKCQAKIKSGEVTDLDLRVARLLLSLEKTYPSLQNVHFHKAVEANDLLAVIVGRGDMSRLLGHRGRIVRALRDELGKKVRVLEHGVDYRKFLEDLFAPLSILTINTIWLPDGTTETRVIMKKWGRRRPPMKVDALKEIARKVRGITLRVEFSRY
;
A
#
# COMPACT_ATOMS: atom_id res chain seq x y z
N MET A 1 8.57 15.81 -2.42
CA MET A 1 8.05 14.62 -1.71
C MET A 1 8.63 14.57 -0.30
N LYS A 2 7.82 14.19 0.70
CA LYS A 2 8.28 13.94 2.08
C LYS A 2 8.45 12.45 2.29
N THR A 3 9.52 12.05 2.97
CA THR A 3 9.81 10.64 3.29
C THR A 3 10.45 10.53 4.68
N GLU A 4 10.53 9.32 5.20
CA GLU A 4 11.25 9.02 6.44
C GLU A 4 12.79 9.17 6.29
N LEU A 5 13.29 9.14 5.07
CA LEU A 5 14.70 9.41 4.74
C LEU A 5 14.88 10.83 4.21
N CYS A 6 16.06 11.40 4.42
CA CYS A 6 16.33 12.75 3.92
C CYS A 6 16.53 12.75 2.39
N ASN A 7 16.09 13.83 1.74
CA ASN A 7 16.19 13.96 0.29
C ASN A 7 17.62 13.88 -0.25
N PHE A 8 18.59 14.36 0.53
CA PHE A 8 20.02 14.26 0.17
C PHE A 8 20.44 12.80 -0.01
N CYS A 9 20.12 11.93 0.95
CA CYS A 9 20.45 10.50 0.89
C CYS A 9 19.77 9.80 -0.26
N LEU A 10 18.52 10.17 -0.55
CA LEU A 10 17.77 9.60 -1.68
C LEU A 10 18.37 10.01 -3.03
N LYS A 11 18.83 11.27 -3.16
CA LYS A 11 19.40 11.80 -4.40
C LYS A 11 20.84 11.36 -4.63
N SER A 12 21.67 11.43 -3.58
CA SER A 12 23.11 11.12 -3.68
C SER A 12 23.43 9.63 -3.71
N GLY A 13 22.53 8.80 -3.18
CA GLY A 13 22.79 7.38 -2.98
C GLY A 13 23.66 7.06 -1.76
N ILE A 14 24.17 8.07 -1.06
CA ILE A 14 25.00 7.93 0.13
C ILE A 14 24.14 8.22 1.36
N LEU A 15 24.07 7.25 2.28
CA LEU A 15 23.26 7.38 3.48
C LEU A 15 24.01 8.12 4.58
N CYS A 16 23.39 9.16 5.16
CA CYS A 16 23.89 9.81 6.35
C CYS A 16 23.70 8.90 7.60
N PRO A 17 24.40 9.18 8.72
CA PRO A 17 24.31 8.35 9.93
C PRO A 17 22.87 8.16 10.43
N LYS A 18 22.02 9.19 10.36
CA LYS A 18 20.61 9.12 10.78
C LYS A 18 19.79 8.15 9.89
N CYS A 19 19.96 8.24 8.57
CA CYS A 19 19.28 7.35 7.64
C CYS A 19 19.78 5.91 7.73
N GLN A 20 21.10 5.71 7.94
CA GLN A 20 21.65 4.39 8.21
C GLN A 20 21.07 3.78 9.48
N ALA A 21 20.93 4.56 10.55
CA ALA A 21 20.35 4.09 11.80
C ALA A 21 18.90 3.62 11.60
N LYS A 22 18.09 4.33 10.83
CA LYS A 22 16.70 3.93 10.50
C LYS A 22 16.63 2.63 9.72
N ILE A 23 17.55 2.39 8.80
CA ILE A 23 17.61 1.14 8.05
C ILE A 23 18.08 -0.01 8.95
N LYS A 24 19.12 0.21 9.78
CA LYS A 24 19.61 -0.80 10.71
C LYS A 24 18.57 -1.21 11.76
N SER A 25 17.77 -0.25 12.25
CA SER A 25 16.67 -0.53 13.20
C SER A 25 15.47 -1.23 12.58
N GLY A 26 15.39 -1.33 11.26
CA GLY A 26 14.24 -1.88 10.56
C GLY A 26 13.06 -0.91 10.43
N GLU A 27 13.20 0.34 10.85
CA GLU A 27 12.19 1.39 10.67
C GLU A 27 11.94 1.66 9.17
N VAL A 28 13.01 1.64 8.37
CA VAL A 28 12.98 1.77 6.91
C VAL A 28 13.62 0.54 6.27
N THR A 29 12.92 -0.08 5.34
CA THR A 29 13.40 -1.26 4.63
C THR A 29 14.11 -0.91 3.32
N ASP A 30 14.84 -1.87 2.73
CA ASP A 30 15.43 -1.69 1.40
C ASP A 30 14.37 -1.45 0.33
N LEU A 31 13.19 -2.06 0.49
CA LEU A 31 12.06 -1.82 -0.40
C LEU A 31 11.58 -0.37 -0.31
N ASP A 32 11.48 0.18 0.91
CA ASP A 32 11.12 1.59 1.12
C ASP A 32 12.11 2.51 0.42
N LEU A 33 13.40 2.21 0.52
CA LEU A 33 14.47 2.98 -0.12
C LEU A 33 14.36 2.95 -1.65
N ARG A 34 14.11 1.78 -2.23
CA ARG A 34 13.92 1.63 -3.68
C ARG A 34 12.70 2.40 -4.18
N VAL A 35 11.58 2.26 -3.51
CA VAL A 35 10.33 2.93 -3.89
C VAL A 35 10.46 4.44 -3.71
N ALA A 36 11.06 4.90 -2.60
CA ALA A 36 11.28 6.33 -2.36
C ALA A 36 12.18 6.97 -3.43
N ARG A 37 13.26 6.31 -3.84
CA ARG A 37 14.14 6.80 -4.91
C ARG A 37 13.41 6.86 -6.25
N LEU A 38 12.63 5.85 -6.56
CA LEU A 38 11.85 5.81 -7.80
C LEU A 38 10.80 6.94 -7.83
N LEU A 39 10.05 7.13 -6.75
CA LEU A 39 9.09 8.23 -6.63
C LEU A 39 9.76 9.60 -6.76
N LEU A 40 10.92 9.76 -6.15
CA LEU A 40 11.69 11.00 -6.24
C LEU A 40 12.17 11.28 -7.67
N SER A 41 12.56 10.25 -8.42
CA SER A 41 12.92 10.39 -9.84
C SER A 41 11.71 10.77 -10.70
N LEU A 42 10.54 10.24 -10.38
CA LEU A 42 9.28 10.54 -11.07
C LEU A 42 8.73 11.94 -10.73
N GLU A 43 9.15 12.54 -9.62
CA GLU A 43 8.73 13.89 -9.21
C GLU A 43 9.03 14.95 -10.27
N LYS A 44 10.12 14.79 -11.03
CA LYS A 44 10.46 15.68 -12.12
C LYS A 44 9.43 15.68 -13.25
N THR A 45 8.88 14.52 -13.54
CA THR A 45 7.86 14.33 -14.58
C THR A 45 6.45 14.59 -14.06
N TYR A 46 6.23 14.31 -12.78
CA TYR A 46 4.92 14.42 -12.13
C TYR A 46 4.99 15.33 -10.90
N PRO A 47 4.83 16.65 -11.07
CA PRO A 47 4.96 17.62 -9.96
C PRO A 47 4.00 17.41 -8.81
N SER A 48 2.88 16.70 -9.00
CA SER A 48 1.95 16.35 -7.91
C SER A 48 2.61 15.55 -6.79
N LEU A 49 3.69 14.84 -7.09
CA LEU A 49 4.47 14.07 -6.10
C LEU A 49 5.20 14.95 -5.08
N GLN A 50 5.45 16.23 -5.37
CA GLN A 50 6.14 17.14 -4.45
C GLN A 50 5.43 17.26 -3.10
N ASN A 51 4.11 17.16 -3.09
CA ASN A 51 3.29 17.29 -1.90
C ASN A 51 2.86 15.96 -1.28
N VAL A 52 3.35 14.83 -1.79
CA VAL A 52 3.06 13.50 -1.25
C VAL A 52 4.00 13.16 -0.10
N HIS A 53 3.44 12.63 0.98
CA HIS A 53 4.20 12.02 2.06
C HIS A 53 4.23 10.50 1.86
N PHE A 54 5.37 9.96 1.46
CA PHE A 54 5.59 8.53 1.37
C PHE A 54 5.99 7.97 2.73
N HIS A 55 5.22 7.03 3.27
CA HIS A 55 5.50 6.39 4.56
C HIS A 55 6.29 5.10 4.40
N LYS A 56 5.76 4.14 3.68
CA LYS A 56 6.40 2.84 3.48
C LYS A 56 5.84 2.08 2.29
N ALA A 57 6.55 1.06 1.88
CA ALA A 57 6.11 0.08 0.90
C ALA A 57 6.09 -1.32 1.50
N VAL A 58 5.10 -2.10 1.14
CA VAL A 58 4.93 -3.50 1.58
C VAL A 58 4.59 -4.34 0.37
N GLU A 59 5.24 -5.49 0.24
CA GLU A 59 4.98 -6.40 -0.87
C GLU A 59 4.41 -7.74 -0.39
N ALA A 60 3.57 -8.32 -1.24
CA ALA A 60 3.05 -9.67 -1.08
C ALA A 60 2.86 -10.28 -2.48
N ASN A 61 3.61 -11.33 -2.78
CA ASN A 61 3.61 -11.98 -4.10
C ASN A 61 3.91 -10.97 -5.23
N ASP A 62 2.97 -10.80 -6.16
CA ASP A 62 3.05 -9.88 -7.29
C ASP A 62 2.45 -8.48 -7.02
N LEU A 63 2.09 -8.21 -5.76
CA LEU A 63 1.44 -6.98 -5.33
C LEU A 63 2.38 -6.14 -4.46
N LEU A 64 2.48 -4.86 -4.77
CA LEU A 64 3.15 -3.84 -3.98
C LEU A 64 2.12 -2.85 -3.43
N ALA A 65 2.07 -2.69 -2.12
CA ALA A 65 1.31 -1.63 -1.47
C ALA A 65 2.23 -0.44 -1.16
N VAL A 66 1.86 0.74 -1.63
CA VAL A 66 2.55 2.00 -1.34
C VAL A 66 1.68 2.79 -0.37
N ILE A 67 2.21 3.04 0.83
CA ILE A 67 1.48 3.74 1.89
C ILE A 67 1.92 5.19 1.94
N VAL A 68 0.95 6.07 1.77
CA VAL A 68 1.15 7.53 1.70
C VAL A 68 0.37 8.25 2.80
N GLY A 69 0.61 9.54 2.95
CA GLY A 69 -0.10 10.38 3.91
C GLY A 69 -1.60 10.46 3.62
N ARG A 70 -2.36 10.78 4.64
CA ARG A 70 -3.81 10.97 4.53
C ARG A 70 -4.13 12.10 3.54
N GLY A 71 -4.97 11.81 2.55
CA GLY A 71 -5.32 12.73 1.48
C GLY A 71 -4.34 12.78 0.30
N ASP A 72 -3.25 12.00 0.34
CA ASP A 72 -2.22 12.00 -0.70
C ASP A 72 -2.44 10.97 -1.80
N MET A 73 -3.41 10.06 -1.62
CA MET A 73 -3.69 9.00 -2.59
C MET A 73 -3.93 9.54 -4.00
N SER A 74 -4.77 10.56 -4.14
CA SER A 74 -5.09 11.16 -5.43
C SER A 74 -3.88 11.79 -6.10
N ARG A 75 -2.97 12.39 -5.32
CA ARG A 75 -1.72 12.98 -5.81
C ARG A 75 -0.76 11.91 -6.33
N LEU A 76 -0.65 10.77 -5.61
CA LEU A 76 0.19 9.66 -6.04
C LEU A 76 -0.42 8.91 -7.24
N LEU A 77 -1.74 8.74 -7.30
CA LEU A 77 -2.38 8.12 -8.47
C LEU A 77 -2.11 8.92 -9.74
N GLY A 78 -2.08 10.25 -9.63
CA GLY A 78 -1.93 11.15 -10.76
C GLY A 78 -3.14 11.09 -11.70
N HIS A 79 -3.07 11.86 -12.79
CA HIS A 79 -4.14 11.86 -13.77
C HIS A 79 -4.28 10.48 -14.43
N ARG A 80 -5.45 9.87 -14.31
CA ARG A 80 -5.77 8.54 -14.87
C ARG A 80 -4.79 7.42 -14.45
N GLY A 81 -4.20 7.51 -13.26
CA GLY A 81 -3.29 6.50 -12.72
C GLY A 81 -1.94 6.40 -13.42
N ARG A 82 -1.46 7.48 -14.04
CA ARG A 82 -0.18 7.49 -14.78
C ARG A 82 1.02 7.17 -13.90
N ILE A 83 1.05 7.71 -12.68
CA ILE A 83 2.18 7.50 -11.76
C ILE A 83 2.20 6.04 -11.29
N VAL A 84 1.05 5.47 -10.97
CA VAL A 84 0.94 4.05 -10.57
C VAL A 84 1.33 3.12 -11.72
N ARG A 85 1.01 3.47 -12.97
CA ARG A 85 1.47 2.70 -14.13
C ARG A 85 2.98 2.76 -14.29
N ALA A 86 3.59 3.95 -14.14
CA ALA A 86 5.03 4.10 -14.18
C ALA A 86 5.71 3.26 -13.09
N LEU A 87 5.19 3.27 -11.85
CA LEU A 87 5.68 2.41 -10.76
C LEU A 87 5.58 0.92 -11.11
N ARG A 88 4.44 0.50 -11.66
CA ARG A 88 4.22 -0.88 -12.08
C ARG A 88 5.21 -1.31 -13.15
N ASP A 89 5.43 -0.48 -14.15
CA ASP A 89 6.32 -0.78 -15.27
C ASP A 89 7.78 -0.88 -14.80
N GLU A 90 8.23 -0.02 -13.89
CA GLU A 90 9.58 -0.04 -13.32
C GLU A 90 9.82 -1.19 -12.32
N LEU A 91 8.82 -1.53 -11.52
CA LEU A 91 8.95 -2.52 -10.45
C LEU A 91 8.48 -3.93 -10.85
N GLY A 92 7.79 -4.06 -11.99
CA GLY A 92 7.26 -5.33 -12.47
C GLY A 92 6.16 -5.94 -11.59
N LYS A 93 5.53 -5.14 -10.73
CA LYS A 93 4.50 -5.59 -9.78
C LYS A 93 3.24 -4.75 -9.92
N LYS A 94 2.10 -5.36 -9.61
CA LYS A 94 0.85 -4.60 -9.43
C LYS A 94 1.00 -3.68 -8.23
N VAL A 95 0.52 -2.44 -8.35
CA VAL A 95 0.64 -1.42 -7.31
C VAL A 95 -0.73 -1.09 -6.73
N ARG A 96 -0.80 -1.08 -5.41
CA ARG A 96 -1.94 -0.60 -4.63
C ARG A 96 -1.50 0.59 -3.78
N VAL A 97 -2.25 1.68 -3.83
CA VAL A 97 -2.00 2.85 -2.98
C VAL A 97 -2.94 2.80 -1.78
N LEU A 98 -2.38 3.00 -0.59
CA LEU A 98 -3.11 3.02 0.67
C LEU A 98 -2.74 4.28 1.46
N GLU A 99 -3.66 4.79 2.25
CA GLU A 99 -3.41 5.96 3.10
C GLU A 99 -3.10 5.54 4.54
N HIS A 100 -2.10 6.19 5.12
CA HIS A 100 -1.74 6.02 6.52
C HIS A 100 -2.76 6.73 7.45
N GLY A 101 -3.07 6.10 8.59
CA GLY A 101 -3.89 6.72 9.62
C GLY A 101 -5.37 6.88 9.30
N VAL A 102 -5.86 6.25 8.24
CA VAL A 102 -7.31 6.18 7.98
C VAL A 102 -7.98 5.14 8.86
N ASP A 103 -9.30 5.27 9.03
CA ASP A 103 -10.08 4.29 9.78
C ASP A 103 -10.07 2.90 9.10
N TYR A 104 -10.42 1.91 9.87
CA TYR A 104 -10.37 0.51 9.48
C TYR A 104 -11.20 0.19 8.22
N ARG A 105 -12.40 0.72 8.16
CA ARG A 105 -13.31 0.52 7.02
C ARG A 105 -12.74 1.11 5.74
N LYS A 106 -12.28 2.36 5.81
CA LYS A 106 -11.64 3.05 4.68
C LYS A 106 -10.41 2.31 4.19
N PHE A 107 -9.57 1.82 5.10
CA PHE A 107 -8.41 1.02 4.74
C PHE A 107 -8.79 -0.24 3.94
N LEU A 108 -9.80 -0.97 4.38
CA LEU A 108 -10.26 -2.17 3.68
C LEU A 108 -10.93 -1.84 2.33
N GLU A 109 -11.71 -0.78 2.26
CA GLU A 109 -12.32 -0.32 1.00
C GLU A 109 -11.25 0.04 -0.03
N ASP A 110 -10.20 0.76 0.37
CA ASP A 110 -9.09 1.11 -0.51
C ASP A 110 -8.26 -0.13 -0.91
N LEU A 111 -8.04 -1.05 0.02
CA LEU A 111 -7.30 -2.28 -0.23
C LEU A 111 -7.99 -3.17 -1.27
N PHE A 112 -9.29 -3.34 -1.17
CA PHE A 112 -10.08 -4.21 -2.04
C PHE A 112 -10.66 -3.53 -3.29
N ALA A 113 -10.54 -2.20 -3.41
CA ALA A 113 -11.04 -1.50 -4.60
C ALA A 113 -10.56 -2.17 -5.91
N PRO A 114 -11.37 -2.28 -6.94
CA PRO A 114 -12.73 -1.74 -7.13
C PRO A 114 -13.86 -2.64 -6.59
N LEU A 115 -13.53 -3.67 -5.81
CA LEU A 115 -14.54 -4.56 -5.22
C LEU A 115 -15.32 -3.82 -4.14
N SER A 116 -16.63 -4.01 -4.11
CA SER A 116 -17.50 -3.39 -3.10
C SER A 116 -17.61 -4.30 -1.86
N ILE A 117 -17.32 -3.75 -0.70
CA ILE A 117 -17.50 -4.42 0.58
C ILE A 117 -18.96 -4.25 1.03
N LEU A 118 -19.62 -5.36 1.29
CA LEU A 118 -20.99 -5.38 1.82
C LEU A 118 -21.00 -5.31 3.34
N THR A 119 -20.16 -6.12 3.98
CA THR A 119 -20.15 -6.26 5.44
C THR A 119 -18.74 -6.50 5.97
N ILE A 120 -18.43 -5.92 7.11
CA ILE A 120 -17.19 -6.16 7.86
C ILE A 120 -17.60 -6.57 9.28
N ASN A 121 -17.19 -7.75 9.72
CA ASN A 121 -17.47 -8.29 11.06
C ASN A 121 -16.20 -8.80 11.71
N THR A 122 -16.11 -8.66 13.04
CA THR A 122 -15.07 -9.30 13.83
C THR A 122 -15.57 -10.64 14.31
N ILE A 123 -14.78 -11.69 14.08
CA ILE A 123 -15.03 -13.05 14.55
C ILE A 123 -14.05 -13.35 15.67
N TRP A 124 -14.58 -13.76 16.83
CA TRP A 124 -13.81 -14.23 17.96
C TRP A 124 -13.63 -15.75 17.84
N LEU A 125 -12.37 -16.20 17.85
CA LEU A 125 -12.05 -17.62 17.78
C LEU A 125 -11.90 -18.23 19.18
N PRO A 126 -12.08 -19.55 19.32
CA PRO A 126 -11.98 -20.24 20.62
C PRO A 126 -10.61 -20.10 21.30
N ASP A 127 -9.53 -19.87 20.53
CA ASP A 127 -8.17 -19.66 21.04
C ASP A 127 -7.91 -18.24 21.55
N GLY A 128 -8.93 -17.37 21.56
CA GLY A 128 -8.83 -15.97 21.98
C GLY A 128 -8.34 -15.01 20.91
N THR A 129 -8.00 -15.48 19.71
CA THR A 129 -7.65 -14.62 18.59
C THR A 129 -8.89 -14.09 17.87
N THR A 130 -8.70 -13.06 17.04
CA THR A 130 -9.76 -12.46 16.25
C THR A 130 -9.44 -12.52 14.77
N GLU A 131 -10.47 -12.76 13.97
CA GLU A 131 -10.41 -12.60 12.51
C GLU A 131 -11.40 -11.52 12.08
N THR A 132 -11.06 -10.83 11.01
CA THR A 132 -11.97 -9.90 10.35
C THR A 132 -12.60 -10.58 9.15
N ARG A 133 -13.89 -10.78 9.21
CA ARG A 133 -14.69 -11.32 8.11
C ARG A 133 -15.15 -10.16 7.23
N VAL A 134 -14.77 -10.22 5.94
CA VAL A 134 -15.18 -9.26 4.93
C VAL A 134 -16.02 -9.97 3.90
N ILE A 135 -17.27 -9.54 3.75
CA ILE A 135 -18.17 -10.04 2.71
C ILE A 135 -18.20 -9.01 1.58
N MET A 136 -17.82 -9.44 0.39
CA MET A 136 -17.77 -8.60 -0.79
C MET A 136 -18.84 -8.98 -1.79
N LYS A 137 -19.25 -8.00 -2.58
CA LYS A 137 -20.12 -8.23 -3.73
C LYS A 137 -19.40 -9.08 -4.77
N LYS A 138 -20.06 -10.10 -5.28
CA LYS A 138 -19.52 -10.97 -6.33
C LYS A 138 -19.09 -10.13 -7.54
N TRP A 139 -17.87 -10.33 -8.01
CA TRP A 139 -17.33 -9.67 -9.20
C TRP A 139 -17.72 -10.44 -10.46
N GLY A 140 -18.96 -10.29 -10.91
CA GLY A 140 -19.47 -10.88 -12.16
C GLY A 140 -18.89 -12.27 -12.49
N ARG A 141 -18.66 -12.55 -13.76
CA ARG A 141 -18.02 -13.81 -14.25
C ARG A 141 -16.49 -13.68 -14.37
N ARG A 142 -15.93 -12.49 -14.21
CA ARG A 142 -14.48 -12.23 -14.33
C ARG A 142 -13.80 -12.46 -12.98
N ARG A 143 -12.51 -12.83 -13.04
CA ARG A 143 -11.68 -12.89 -11.84
C ARG A 143 -11.40 -11.47 -11.31
N PRO A 144 -11.30 -11.30 -9.98
CA PRO A 144 -10.89 -10.01 -9.43
C PRO A 144 -9.51 -9.60 -9.98
N PRO A 145 -9.26 -8.28 -10.12
CA PRO A 145 -8.03 -7.79 -10.75
C PRO A 145 -6.76 -8.10 -9.96
N MET A 146 -6.91 -8.46 -8.69
CA MET A 146 -5.82 -8.84 -7.80
C MET A 146 -6.14 -10.14 -7.05
N LYS A 147 -5.10 -10.89 -6.71
CA LYS A 147 -5.24 -12.11 -5.92
C LYS A 147 -5.64 -11.76 -4.49
N VAL A 148 -6.72 -12.37 -4.00
CA VAL A 148 -7.24 -12.15 -2.64
C VAL A 148 -6.20 -12.48 -1.58
N ASP A 149 -5.43 -13.55 -1.77
CA ASP A 149 -4.38 -13.94 -0.81
C ASP A 149 -3.28 -12.89 -0.67
N ALA A 150 -2.89 -12.22 -1.77
CA ALA A 150 -1.96 -11.10 -1.71
C ALA A 150 -2.52 -9.91 -0.92
N LEU A 151 -3.80 -9.59 -1.12
CA LEU A 151 -4.50 -8.53 -0.37
C LEU A 151 -4.60 -8.85 1.13
N LYS A 152 -4.89 -10.10 1.48
CA LYS A 152 -4.90 -10.57 2.88
C LYS A 152 -3.51 -10.39 3.53
N GLU A 153 -2.46 -10.75 2.82
CA GLU A 153 -1.09 -10.63 3.32
C GLU A 153 -0.67 -9.16 3.50
N ILE A 154 -1.08 -8.27 2.60
CA ILE A 154 -0.88 -6.83 2.76
C ILE A 154 -1.59 -6.31 4.01
N ALA A 155 -2.85 -6.69 4.24
CA ALA A 155 -3.59 -6.30 5.45
C ALA A 155 -2.89 -6.76 6.73
N ARG A 156 -2.38 -7.99 6.73
CA ARG A 156 -1.62 -8.54 7.86
C ARG A 156 -0.33 -7.76 8.12
N LYS A 157 0.44 -7.48 7.08
CA LYS A 157 1.72 -6.76 7.20
C LYS A 157 1.56 -5.29 7.56
N VAL A 158 0.53 -4.62 7.07
CA VAL A 158 0.31 -3.19 7.28
C VAL A 158 -0.41 -2.91 8.60
N ARG A 159 -1.43 -3.69 8.94
CA ARG A 159 -2.32 -3.43 10.09
C ARG A 159 -2.38 -4.58 11.10
N GLY A 160 -1.68 -5.69 10.88
CA GLY A 160 -1.77 -6.86 11.73
C GLY A 160 -3.15 -7.54 11.70
N ILE A 161 -3.91 -7.37 10.64
CA ILE A 161 -5.27 -7.86 10.49
C ILE A 161 -5.26 -9.24 9.83
N THR A 162 -5.91 -10.21 10.44
CA THR A 162 -6.19 -11.50 9.82
C THR A 162 -7.56 -11.44 9.16
N LEU A 163 -7.59 -11.55 7.82
CA LEU A 163 -8.80 -11.44 7.03
C LEU A 163 -9.37 -12.80 6.64
N ARG A 164 -10.68 -12.92 6.77
CA ARG A 164 -11.50 -13.94 6.12
C ARG A 164 -12.36 -13.27 5.07
N VAL A 165 -12.10 -13.58 3.80
CA VAL A 165 -12.77 -12.94 2.66
C VAL A 165 -13.80 -13.91 2.07
N GLU A 166 -15.03 -13.45 1.95
CA GLU A 166 -16.13 -14.18 1.35
C GLU A 166 -16.82 -13.34 0.28
N PHE A 167 -17.36 -13.99 -0.73
CA PHE A 167 -18.16 -13.33 -1.76
C PHE A 167 -19.63 -13.65 -1.54
N SER A 168 -20.50 -12.64 -1.67
CA SER A 168 -21.93 -12.86 -1.57
C SER A 168 -22.42 -13.80 -2.67
N ARG A 169 -23.40 -14.62 -2.34
CA ARG A 169 -24.01 -15.54 -3.30
C ARG A 169 -25.02 -14.85 -4.22
N TYR A 170 -25.41 -13.62 -3.93
CA TYR A 170 -26.43 -12.82 -4.61
C TYR A 170 -25.87 -11.56 -5.24
#